data_7fd5c1aaa69f4ed927809ac0ced12ea5
#
_entry.id   7fd5c1aaa69f4ed927809ac0ced12ea5
#
_cell.length_a   1.000
_cell.length_b   1.000
_cell.length_c   1.000
_cell.angle_alpha   90.00
_cell.angle_beta   90.00
_cell.angle_gamma   90.00
#
_symmetry.space_group_name_H-M   'P 1'
#
loop_
_entity.id
_entity.type
_entity.pdbx_description
1 polymer ?
#
loop_
_entity_poly.entity_id
_entity_poly.type
_entity_poly.pdbx_seq_one_letter_code
_entity_poly.pdbx_strand_id
1 'polypeptide(L)'
;MSDTSFSDALDTLKEHLVGYDDGVEQFKLALLTGQHMLLVGKPGRGKSYPARLFTGCVQHARLFRTQITAYTMPDHLVGAPIPHTYLEEGKQVYNTDHGILNCDFALLEEFTDGPVALARSLNTVLYERVFEVKDQEPIPAELHSAIPTANKAPHGEEWKAVWSRI
;
A
#
# COMPACT_ATOMS: atom_id res chain seq x y z
N MET A 1 8.89 -1.90 30.98
CA MET A 1 9.08 -1.92 29.51
C MET A 1 9.35 -0.47 29.15
N SER A 2 10.54 -0.15 28.65
CA SER A 2 10.91 1.22 28.28
C SER A 2 10.02 1.66 27.13
N ASP A 3 9.29 2.77 27.33
CA ASP A 3 8.61 3.49 26.25
C ASP A 3 9.66 4.02 25.29
N THR A 4 10.11 3.14 24.38
CA THR A 4 10.93 3.55 23.24
C THR A 4 10.01 4.40 22.37
N SER A 5 10.33 5.68 22.22
CA SER A 5 9.50 6.54 21.37
C SER A 5 9.53 6.00 19.94
N PHE A 6 8.49 6.24 19.18
CA PHE A 6 8.41 5.87 17.77
C PHE A 6 9.61 6.43 16.97
N SER A 7 10.07 7.64 17.34
CA SER A 7 11.28 8.24 16.76
C SER A 7 12.51 7.39 17.02
N ASP A 8 12.71 6.89 18.24
CA ASP A 8 13.89 6.11 18.62
C ASP A 8 13.92 4.76 17.87
N ALA A 9 12.75 4.12 17.70
CA ALA A 9 12.64 2.90 16.91
C ALA A 9 13.05 3.13 15.44
N LEU A 10 12.68 4.27 14.88
CA LEU A 10 13.04 4.64 13.51
C LEU A 10 14.52 5.05 13.38
N ASP A 11 15.10 5.68 14.39
CA ASP A 11 16.52 6.01 14.39
C ASP A 11 17.39 4.76 14.47
N THR A 12 16.94 3.71 15.16
CA THR A 12 17.59 2.39 15.15
C THR A 12 17.66 1.79 13.74
N LEU A 13 16.72 2.14 12.85
CA LEU A 13 16.78 1.67 11.45
C LEU A 13 17.95 2.24 10.68
N LYS A 14 18.45 3.44 11.03
CA LYS A 14 19.62 4.04 10.38
C LYS A 14 20.86 3.17 10.54
N GLU A 15 20.97 2.45 11.66
CA GLU A 15 22.08 1.52 11.89
C GLU A 15 22.05 0.32 10.93
N HIS A 16 20.86 -0.04 10.45
CA HIS A 16 20.65 -1.19 9.56
C HIS A 16 20.57 -0.79 8.07
N LEU A 17 20.42 0.50 7.77
CA LEU A 17 20.21 1.03 6.44
C LEU A 17 21.31 2.02 6.05
N VAL A 18 22.51 1.52 5.81
CA VAL A 18 23.67 2.34 5.45
C VAL A 18 23.41 3.17 4.19
N GLY A 19 23.58 4.48 4.29
CA GLY A 19 23.37 5.41 3.17
C GLY A 19 21.91 5.65 2.80
N TYR A 20 20.99 5.43 3.75
CA TYR A 20 19.54 5.60 3.55
C TYR A 20 18.93 6.67 4.47
N ASP A 21 19.75 7.58 4.98
CA ASP A 21 19.32 8.58 5.97
C ASP A 21 18.13 9.42 5.50
N ASP A 22 18.22 9.96 4.28
CA ASP A 22 17.12 10.74 3.68
C ASP A 22 15.85 9.86 3.51
N GLY A 23 16.02 8.59 3.18
CA GLY A 23 14.95 7.64 3.05
C GLY A 23 14.23 7.40 4.39
N VAL A 24 14.97 7.26 5.49
CA VAL A 24 14.40 7.08 6.83
C VAL A 24 13.57 8.30 7.23
N GLU A 25 14.05 9.52 6.97
CA GLU A 25 13.29 10.74 7.28
C GLU A 25 12.00 10.84 6.43
N GLN A 26 12.05 10.46 5.16
CA GLN A 26 10.86 10.40 4.30
C GLN A 26 9.85 9.35 4.81
N PHE A 27 10.31 8.19 5.26
CA PHE A 27 9.45 7.20 5.88
C PHE A 27 8.80 7.71 7.16
N LYS A 28 9.56 8.36 8.04
CA LYS A 28 9.00 9.00 9.25
C LYS A 28 7.86 9.95 8.89
N LEU A 29 8.10 10.81 7.91
CA LEU A 29 7.11 11.79 7.48
C LEU A 29 5.86 11.09 6.93
N ALA A 30 6.00 10.12 6.05
CA ALA A 30 4.90 9.37 5.48
C ALA A 30 4.05 8.68 6.57
N LEU A 31 4.70 8.06 7.56
CA LEU A 31 3.99 7.42 8.67
C LEU A 31 3.26 8.42 9.56
N LEU A 32 3.91 9.52 9.92
CA LEU A 32 3.29 10.52 10.81
C LEU A 32 2.10 11.22 10.16
N THR A 33 2.15 11.41 8.84
CA THR A 33 1.12 12.14 8.09
C THR A 33 0.06 11.24 7.45
N GLY A 34 0.26 9.91 7.47
CA GLY A 34 -0.60 8.97 6.74
C GLY A 34 -0.51 9.11 5.22
N GLN A 35 0.54 9.77 4.72
CA GLN A 35 0.77 9.92 3.29
C GLN A 35 1.34 8.64 2.69
N HIS A 36 1.13 8.45 1.40
CA HIS A 36 1.73 7.35 0.65
C HIS A 36 3.16 7.71 0.20
N MET A 37 3.99 6.68 -0.01
CA MET A 37 5.38 6.90 -0.38
C MET A 37 5.82 5.97 -1.51
N LEU A 38 6.08 6.52 -2.69
CA LEU A 38 6.60 5.75 -3.82
C LEU A 38 8.12 5.56 -3.74
N LEU A 39 8.59 4.32 -3.75
CA LEU A 39 10.01 3.97 -3.83
C LEU A 39 10.40 3.63 -5.27
N VAL A 40 11.17 4.49 -5.90
CA VAL A 40 11.69 4.27 -7.25
C VAL A 40 13.16 3.91 -7.21
N GLY A 41 13.54 2.84 -7.90
CA GLY A 41 14.94 2.43 -7.99
C GLY A 41 15.14 1.20 -8.85
N LYS A 42 16.35 1.03 -9.39
CA LYS A 42 16.69 -0.12 -10.25
C LYS A 42 16.41 -1.45 -9.55
N PRO A 43 16.13 -2.52 -10.32
CA PRO A 43 16.01 -3.88 -9.76
C PRO A 43 17.24 -4.25 -8.92
N GLY A 44 17.03 -5.04 -7.86
CA GLY A 44 18.11 -5.50 -6.98
C GLY A 44 18.66 -4.45 -6.00
N ARG A 45 18.12 -3.24 -5.95
CA ARG A 45 18.53 -2.19 -4.99
C ARG A 45 17.86 -2.29 -3.61
N GLY A 46 17.16 -3.39 -3.35
CA GLY A 46 16.61 -3.66 -2.03
C GLY A 46 15.47 -2.73 -1.58
N LYS A 47 14.69 -2.16 -2.50
CA LYS A 47 13.58 -1.24 -2.20
C LYS A 47 12.59 -1.77 -1.15
N SER A 48 12.25 -3.04 -1.25
CA SER A 48 11.28 -3.67 -0.35
C SER A 48 11.85 -3.94 1.05
N TYR A 49 13.17 -4.01 1.21
CA TYR A 49 13.78 -4.28 2.50
C TYR A 49 13.60 -3.13 3.50
N PRO A 50 13.94 -1.88 3.17
CA PRO A 50 13.66 -0.74 4.03
C PRO A 50 12.17 -0.64 4.39
N ALA A 51 11.28 -0.79 3.41
CA ALA A 51 9.83 -0.70 3.64
C ALA A 51 9.34 -1.74 4.66
N ARG A 52 9.85 -2.98 4.59
CA ARG A 52 9.50 -4.04 5.54
C ARG A 52 10.06 -3.79 6.94
N LEU A 53 11.32 -3.36 7.04
CA LEU A 53 11.92 -3.01 8.32
C LEU A 53 11.11 -1.91 8.99
N PHE A 54 10.73 -0.93 8.21
CA PHE A 54 10.02 0.24 8.65
C PHE A 54 8.63 -0.07 9.21
N THR A 55 7.83 -0.79 8.42
CA THR A 55 6.50 -1.22 8.87
C THR A 55 6.57 -2.20 10.05
N GLY A 56 7.65 -3.00 10.15
CA GLY A 56 7.91 -3.90 11.26
C GLY A 56 8.24 -3.22 12.59
N CYS A 57 8.61 -1.92 12.57
CA CYS A 57 8.84 -1.15 13.80
C CYS A 57 7.54 -0.70 14.48
N VAL A 58 6.40 -0.75 13.77
CA VAL A 58 5.11 -0.40 14.34
C VAL A 58 4.48 -1.65 14.96
N GLN A 59 4.37 -1.65 16.30
CA GLN A 59 3.80 -2.79 17.03
C GLN A 59 2.35 -3.03 16.62
N HIS A 60 1.98 -4.30 16.43
CA HIS A 60 0.63 -4.74 16.07
C HIS A 60 0.13 -4.24 14.70
N ALA A 61 0.98 -3.60 13.89
CA ALA A 61 0.59 -3.16 12.56
C ALA A 61 0.35 -4.36 11.63
N ARG A 62 -0.76 -4.31 10.92
CA ARG A 62 -1.12 -5.28 9.88
C ARG A 62 -0.49 -4.84 8.57
N LEU A 63 0.42 -5.65 8.05
CA LEU A 63 1.07 -5.40 6.76
C LEU A 63 0.43 -6.26 5.66
N PHE A 64 -0.22 -5.60 4.71
CA PHE A 64 -0.55 -6.23 3.43
C PHE A 64 0.64 -6.13 2.49
N ARG A 65 1.03 -7.24 1.87
CA ARG A 65 2.14 -7.26 0.91
C ARG A 65 1.76 -8.08 -0.31
N THR A 66 1.97 -7.51 -1.48
CA THR A 66 1.77 -8.22 -2.74
C THR A 66 2.72 -7.71 -3.81
N GLN A 67 3.07 -8.58 -4.76
CA GLN A 67 3.77 -8.20 -5.97
C GLN A 67 2.74 -7.98 -7.07
N ILE A 68 2.77 -6.81 -7.66
CA ILE A 68 1.88 -6.44 -8.77
C ILE A 68 2.48 -6.98 -10.09
N THR A 69 1.63 -7.51 -10.92
CA THR A 69 1.96 -8.03 -12.25
C THR A 69 0.95 -7.53 -13.28
N ALA A 70 1.24 -7.73 -14.56
CA ALA A 70 0.32 -7.39 -15.65
C ALA A 70 -1.08 -8.06 -15.53
N TYR A 71 -1.20 -9.12 -14.73
CA TYR A 71 -2.44 -9.89 -14.53
C TYR A 71 -3.10 -9.63 -13.17
N THR A 72 -2.54 -8.72 -12.38
CA THR A 72 -3.11 -8.41 -11.06
C THR A 72 -4.43 -7.64 -11.22
N MET A 73 -5.48 -8.15 -10.60
CA MET A 73 -6.82 -7.57 -10.61
C MET A 73 -7.13 -6.95 -9.25
N PRO A 74 -8.08 -6.00 -9.16
CA PRO A 74 -8.48 -5.38 -7.89
C PRO A 74 -8.85 -6.39 -6.80
N ASP A 75 -9.55 -7.48 -7.15
CA ASP A 75 -9.97 -8.52 -6.22
C ASP A 75 -8.80 -9.24 -5.54
N HIS A 76 -7.63 -9.29 -6.21
CA HIS A 76 -6.41 -9.85 -5.60
C HIS A 76 -5.88 -9.00 -4.46
N LEU A 77 -6.22 -7.71 -4.41
CA LEU A 77 -5.80 -6.79 -3.37
C LEU A 77 -6.87 -6.56 -2.32
N VAL A 78 -8.11 -6.42 -2.74
CA VAL A 78 -9.24 -6.13 -1.86
C VAL A 78 -9.68 -7.40 -1.10
N GLY A 79 -9.68 -8.52 -1.79
CA GLY A 79 -10.17 -9.82 -1.33
C GLY A 79 -11.16 -10.43 -2.30
N ALA A 80 -11.36 -11.73 -2.21
CA ALA A 80 -12.25 -12.44 -3.12
C ALA A 80 -13.73 -12.10 -2.86
N PRO A 81 -14.53 -11.89 -3.91
CA PRO A 81 -15.98 -11.78 -3.75
C PRO A 81 -16.56 -13.09 -3.20
N ILE A 82 -17.56 -12.99 -2.35
CA ILE A 82 -18.27 -14.13 -1.75
C ILE A 82 -19.42 -14.52 -2.67
N PRO A 83 -19.35 -15.66 -3.39
CA PRO A 83 -20.35 -16.00 -4.40
C PRO A 83 -21.77 -16.21 -3.84
N HIS A 84 -21.86 -16.74 -2.62
CA HIS A 84 -23.14 -17.05 -1.97
C HIS A 84 -24.00 -15.80 -1.77
N THR A 85 -23.43 -14.70 -1.29
CA THR A 85 -24.17 -13.45 -1.08
C THR A 85 -24.66 -12.82 -2.37
N TYR A 86 -23.90 -12.98 -3.45
CA TYR A 86 -24.33 -12.51 -4.76
C TYR A 86 -25.53 -13.30 -5.30
N LEU A 87 -25.52 -14.62 -5.11
CA LEU A 87 -26.60 -15.50 -5.57
C LEU A 87 -27.90 -15.34 -4.76
N GLU A 88 -27.81 -15.10 -3.46
CA GLU A 88 -28.96 -15.00 -2.58
C GLU A 88 -29.52 -13.58 -2.44
N GLU A 89 -28.65 -12.59 -2.35
CA GLU A 89 -29.01 -11.20 -2.05
C GLU A 89 -28.82 -10.23 -3.22
N GLY A 90 -28.18 -10.69 -4.31
CA GLY A 90 -27.81 -9.83 -5.44
C GLY A 90 -26.73 -8.80 -5.11
N LYS A 91 -26.05 -8.94 -3.95
CA LYS A 91 -25.01 -8.01 -3.48
C LYS A 91 -23.62 -8.61 -3.62
N GLN A 92 -22.67 -7.80 -4.06
CA GLN A 92 -21.28 -8.20 -4.16
C GLN A 92 -20.57 -7.88 -2.83
N VAL A 93 -20.39 -8.90 -2.00
CA VAL A 93 -19.65 -8.81 -0.73
C VAL A 93 -18.27 -9.40 -0.91
N TYR A 94 -17.25 -8.77 -0.33
CA TYR A 94 -15.86 -9.20 -0.40
C TYR A 94 -15.38 -9.74 0.94
N ASN A 95 -14.57 -10.79 0.92
CA ASN A 95 -13.81 -11.20 2.09
C ASN A 95 -12.54 -10.33 2.17
N THR A 96 -12.59 -9.28 2.97
CA THR A 96 -11.53 -8.29 3.10
C THR A 96 -10.51 -8.57 4.20
N ASP A 97 -10.67 -9.66 4.97
CA ASP A 97 -9.90 -9.94 6.19
C ASP A 97 -8.38 -9.89 5.99
N HIS A 98 -7.90 -10.27 4.82
CA HIS A 98 -6.48 -10.30 4.47
C HIS A 98 -6.14 -9.37 3.29
N GLY A 99 -7.05 -8.46 2.93
CA GLY A 99 -6.89 -7.52 1.83
C GLY A 99 -6.31 -6.17 2.26
N ILE A 100 -6.07 -5.33 1.25
CA ILE A 100 -5.56 -3.96 1.42
C ILE A 100 -6.52 -3.07 2.23
N LEU A 101 -7.81 -3.40 2.27
CA LEU A 101 -8.81 -2.61 2.99
C LEU A 101 -8.69 -2.78 4.51
N ASN A 102 -8.19 -3.93 4.96
CA ASN A 102 -8.10 -4.26 6.37
C ASN A 102 -6.63 -4.37 6.86
N CYS A 103 -5.80 -3.43 6.44
CA CYS A 103 -4.40 -3.35 6.86
C CYS A 103 -4.03 -1.92 7.24
N ASP A 104 -2.97 -1.77 8.04
CA ASP A 104 -2.43 -0.48 8.41
C ASP A 104 -1.42 0.02 7.38
N PHE A 105 -0.63 -0.91 6.82
CA PHE A 105 0.35 -0.62 5.77
C PHE A 105 0.22 -1.57 4.60
N ALA A 106 0.36 -1.03 3.38
CA ALA A 106 0.37 -1.82 2.15
C ALA A 106 1.70 -1.65 1.39
N LEU A 107 2.46 -2.73 1.23
CA LEU A 107 3.64 -2.79 0.37
C LEU A 107 3.24 -3.37 -0.99
N LEU A 108 3.19 -2.52 -2.00
CA LEU A 108 2.80 -2.88 -3.37
C LEU A 108 4.05 -2.94 -4.25
N GLU A 109 4.65 -4.14 -4.35
CA GLU A 109 5.90 -4.32 -5.09
C GLU A 109 5.64 -4.32 -6.61
N GLU A 110 6.54 -3.65 -7.35
CA GLU A 110 6.50 -3.53 -8.81
C GLU A 110 5.19 -2.90 -9.33
N PHE A 111 4.69 -1.90 -8.62
CA PHE A 111 3.38 -1.29 -8.86
C PHE A 111 3.17 -0.81 -10.30
N THR A 112 4.23 -0.33 -10.95
CA THR A 112 4.18 0.14 -12.35
C THR A 112 4.15 -0.98 -13.38
N ASP A 113 4.36 -2.23 -12.99
CA ASP A 113 4.28 -3.38 -13.88
C ASP A 113 2.84 -3.88 -14.03
N GLY A 114 1.94 -3.38 -13.17
CA GLY A 114 0.51 -3.64 -13.26
C GLY A 114 -0.20 -2.80 -14.31
N PRO A 115 -1.44 -3.19 -14.66
CA PRO A 115 -2.26 -2.41 -15.57
C PRO A 115 -2.63 -1.06 -14.94
N VAL A 116 -2.64 0.02 -15.72
CA VAL A 116 -3.06 1.36 -15.26
C VAL A 116 -4.50 1.34 -14.72
N ALA A 117 -5.34 0.46 -15.26
CA ALA A 117 -6.70 0.27 -14.77
C ALA A 117 -6.74 -0.16 -13.29
N LEU A 118 -5.82 -1.05 -12.86
CA LEU A 118 -5.66 -1.43 -11.46
C LEU A 118 -5.29 -0.22 -10.60
N ALA A 119 -4.29 0.55 -11.02
CA ALA A 119 -3.86 1.73 -10.30
C ALA A 119 -5.00 2.76 -10.16
N ARG A 120 -5.82 2.93 -11.20
CA ARG A 120 -7.01 3.79 -11.15
C ARG A 120 -8.08 3.28 -10.20
N SER A 121 -8.33 1.97 -10.16
CA SER A 121 -9.31 1.40 -9.23
C SER A 121 -8.88 1.50 -7.76
N LEU A 122 -7.57 1.60 -7.51
CA LEU A 122 -7.03 1.83 -6.17
C LEU A 122 -7.01 3.30 -5.74
N ASN A 123 -7.28 4.25 -6.65
CA ASN A 123 -7.24 5.67 -6.31
C ASN A 123 -8.17 6.04 -5.16
N THR A 124 -9.39 5.48 -5.12
CA THR A 124 -10.34 5.74 -4.04
C THR A 124 -9.86 5.13 -2.72
N VAL A 125 -9.25 3.95 -2.77
CA VAL A 125 -8.63 3.30 -1.59
C VAL A 125 -7.46 4.13 -1.06
N LEU A 126 -6.59 4.60 -1.96
CA LEU A 126 -5.40 5.35 -1.57
C LEU A 126 -5.72 6.78 -1.13
N TYR A 127 -6.66 7.44 -1.78
CA TYR A 127 -6.94 8.85 -1.54
C TYR A 127 -8.11 9.08 -0.59
N GLU A 128 -9.24 8.39 -0.82
CA GLU A 128 -10.50 8.59 -0.08
C GLU A 128 -10.70 7.58 1.05
N ARG A 129 -9.83 6.57 1.13
CA ARG A 129 -9.91 5.48 2.11
C ARG A 129 -11.19 4.66 1.99
N VAL A 130 -11.68 4.50 0.77
CA VAL A 130 -12.86 3.67 0.47
C VAL A 130 -12.63 2.86 -0.80
N PHE A 131 -13.26 1.71 -0.89
CA PHE A 131 -13.34 0.91 -2.11
C PHE A 131 -14.76 0.98 -2.66
N GLU A 132 -14.87 1.50 -3.87
CA GLU A 132 -16.14 1.64 -4.57
C GLU A 132 -16.66 0.28 -5.05
N VAL A 133 -17.87 -0.06 -4.66
CA VAL A 133 -18.60 -1.23 -5.15
C VAL A 133 -19.81 -0.75 -5.91
N LYS A 134 -20.01 -1.28 -7.13
CA LYS A 134 -21.10 -0.86 -7.98
C LYS A 134 -22.46 -1.05 -7.29
N ASP A 135 -23.29 -0.01 -7.34
CA ASP A 135 -24.66 0.01 -6.81
C ASP A 135 -24.77 -0.33 -5.30
N GLN A 136 -23.69 -0.10 -4.53
CA GLN A 136 -23.65 -0.35 -3.09
C GLN A 136 -22.90 0.76 -2.36
N GLU A 137 -23.00 0.80 -1.03
CA GLU A 137 -22.20 1.66 -0.20
C GLU A 137 -20.71 1.30 -0.32
N PRO A 138 -19.81 2.29 -0.42
CA PRO A 138 -18.38 2.04 -0.46
C PRO A 138 -17.88 1.32 0.78
N ILE A 139 -16.92 0.42 0.62
CA ILE A 139 -16.29 -0.28 1.74
C ILE A 139 -15.16 0.58 2.29
N PRO A 140 -15.15 0.93 3.58
CA PRO A 140 -14.08 1.71 4.18
C PRO A 140 -12.76 0.93 4.20
N ALA A 141 -11.64 1.64 4.00
CA ALA A 141 -10.30 1.10 4.11
C ALA A 141 -9.61 1.66 5.37
N GLU A 142 -9.10 0.76 6.21
CA GLU A 142 -8.34 1.13 7.42
C GLU A 142 -6.89 1.50 7.11
N LEU A 143 -6.51 1.44 5.84
CA LEU A 143 -5.17 1.70 5.34
C LEU A 143 -4.62 3.05 5.84
N HIS A 144 -3.54 3.04 6.60
CA HIS A 144 -2.85 4.24 7.03
C HIS A 144 -1.91 4.76 5.93
N SER A 145 -1.01 3.92 5.42
CA SER A 145 -0.09 4.30 4.36
C SER A 145 0.19 3.15 3.39
N ALA A 146 0.29 3.47 2.10
CA ALA A 146 0.77 2.54 1.08
C ALA A 146 2.19 2.92 0.64
N ILE A 147 3.00 1.90 0.40
CA ILE A 147 4.38 2.01 -0.07
C ILE A 147 4.50 1.25 -1.40
N PRO A 148 4.07 1.85 -2.51
CA PRO A 148 4.33 1.30 -3.83
C PRO A 148 5.82 1.32 -4.13
N THR A 149 6.33 0.26 -4.80
CA THR A 149 7.69 0.25 -5.35
C THR A 149 7.65 0.17 -6.87
N ALA A 150 8.62 0.80 -7.53
CA ALA A 150 8.73 0.79 -8.98
C ALA A 150 10.18 0.69 -9.42
N ASN A 151 10.42 0.02 -10.55
CA ASN A 151 11.76 -0.10 -11.14
C ASN A 151 12.17 1.15 -11.92
N LYS A 152 11.18 1.91 -12.39
CA LYS A 152 11.35 3.19 -13.10
C LYS A 152 10.27 4.16 -12.62
N ALA A 153 10.58 5.44 -12.66
CA ALA A 153 9.56 6.44 -12.47
C ALA A 153 8.48 6.27 -13.55
N PRO A 154 7.21 6.27 -13.16
CA PRO A 154 6.14 6.13 -14.13
C PRO A 154 6.09 7.33 -15.06
N HIS A 155 5.88 7.05 -16.33
CA HIS A 155 5.82 8.04 -17.38
C HIS A 155 4.49 7.93 -18.13
N GLY A 156 4.02 9.04 -18.69
CA GLY A 156 2.79 9.13 -19.47
C GLY A 156 1.63 9.77 -18.72
N GLU A 157 0.70 10.34 -19.49
CA GLU A 157 -0.47 11.05 -18.97
C GLU A 157 -1.39 10.13 -18.15
N GLU A 158 -1.42 8.86 -18.50
CA GLU A 158 -2.21 7.83 -17.82
C GLU A 158 -1.82 7.62 -16.36
N TRP A 159 -0.53 7.82 -16.05
CA TRP A 159 -0.01 7.70 -14.70
C TRP A 159 -0.07 9.02 -13.91
N LYS A 160 -0.15 10.16 -14.57
CA LYS A 160 -0.24 11.47 -13.90
C LYS A 160 -1.41 11.55 -12.93
N ALA A 161 -2.57 11.05 -13.33
CA ALA A 161 -3.77 11.05 -12.50
C ALA A 161 -3.64 10.18 -11.24
N VAL A 162 -2.81 9.13 -11.30
CA VAL A 162 -2.52 8.26 -10.16
C VAL A 162 -1.52 8.94 -9.23
N TRP A 163 -0.43 9.46 -9.80
CA TRP A 163 0.68 10.04 -9.01
C TRP A 163 0.36 11.38 -8.36
N SER A 164 -0.58 12.13 -8.91
CA SER A 164 -1.03 13.38 -8.28
C SER A 164 -1.78 13.17 -6.97
N ARG A 165 -2.02 11.90 -6.60
CA ARG A 165 -2.79 11.48 -5.41
C ARG A 165 -2.00 10.55 -4.48
N ILE A 166 -0.74 10.25 -4.79
CA ILE A 166 0.26 9.53 -3.97
C ILE A 166 1.42 10.49 -3.67
#